data_fdbe8a1f086798c8ad02fea95148412d
#
_entry.id   fdbe8a1f086798c8ad02fea95148412d
#
_cell.length_a   1.000
_cell.length_b   1.000
_cell.length_c   1.000
_cell.angle_alpha   90.00
_cell.angle_beta   90.00
_cell.angle_gamma   90.00
#
_symmetry.space_group_name_H-M   'P 1'
#
loop_
_entity.id
_entity.type
_entity.pdbx_description
1 polymer ?
#
loop_
_entity_poly.entity_id
_entity_poly.type
_entity_poly.pdbx_seq_one_letter_code
_entity_poly.pdbx_strand_id
1 'polypeptide(L)'
;MASLLIKNIGMLATACGDRAKSGKAQGEILTLQNAYVLVQDEQILEIGQGEPTIDPACEVIDAQGKLVTAGLVDAHTHLVFGGWRENELALKLHGVPYLDILAQGGGILYPTYPKSLLS
;
A
#
# COMPACT_ATOMS: atom_id res chain seq x y z
N MET A 1 -27.32 13.86 2.04
CA MET A 1 -25.89 13.63 2.22
C MET A 1 -25.68 12.12 2.19
N ALA A 2 -24.79 11.64 1.31
CA ALA A 2 -24.50 10.21 1.24
C ALA A 2 -23.56 9.86 2.39
N SER A 3 -23.96 8.90 3.22
CA SER A 3 -23.11 8.39 4.31
C SER A 3 -22.86 6.90 4.10
N LEU A 4 -21.64 6.46 4.39
CA LEU A 4 -21.16 5.10 4.26
C LEU A 4 -20.51 4.68 5.56
N LEU A 5 -20.94 3.54 6.09
CA LEU A 5 -20.30 2.88 7.21
C LEU A 5 -19.58 1.61 6.72
N ILE A 6 -18.29 1.52 7.01
CA ILE A 6 -17.55 0.26 6.93
C ILE A 6 -17.45 -0.29 8.35
N LYS A 7 -18.07 -1.44 8.60
CA LYS A 7 -18.13 -2.06 9.94
C LYS A 7 -17.53 -3.45 9.98
N ASN A 8 -17.47 -4.03 11.17
CA ASN A 8 -16.96 -5.38 11.40
C ASN A 8 -15.55 -5.54 10.83
N ILE A 9 -14.71 -4.51 11.03
CA ILE A 9 -13.31 -4.50 10.60
C ILE A 9 -12.49 -5.27 11.64
N GLY A 10 -11.88 -6.40 11.27
CA GLY A 10 -11.04 -7.17 12.17
C GLY A 10 -9.81 -6.38 12.62
N MET A 11 -9.16 -5.72 11.68
CA MET A 11 -8.07 -4.77 11.94
C MET A 11 -8.15 -3.62 10.94
N LEU A 12 -8.20 -2.40 11.45
CA LEU A 12 -7.97 -1.18 10.69
C LEU A 12 -6.52 -0.77 10.86
N ALA A 13 -5.78 -0.61 9.75
CA ALA A 13 -4.42 -0.09 9.77
C ALA A 13 -4.35 1.19 8.92
N THR A 14 -3.94 2.30 9.52
CA THR A 14 -3.91 3.60 8.85
C THR A 14 -2.71 4.41 9.29
N ALA A 15 -2.34 5.39 8.47
CA ALA A 15 -1.34 6.37 8.85
C ALA A 15 -1.81 7.18 10.07
N CYS A 16 -0.88 7.65 10.87
CA CYS A 16 -1.14 8.54 12.00
C CYS A 16 -0.36 9.85 11.85
N GLY A 17 -1.01 10.95 12.28
CA GLY A 17 -0.48 12.30 12.14
C GLY A 17 -0.96 13.02 10.88
N ASP A 18 -0.57 14.28 10.75
CA ASP A 18 -1.04 15.25 9.77
C ASP A 18 -0.02 15.58 8.67
N ARG A 19 1.13 14.93 8.71
CA ARG A 19 2.24 15.20 7.78
C ARG A 19 3.06 13.94 7.47
N ALA A 20 3.82 14.00 6.39
CA ALA A 20 4.77 12.95 6.04
C ALA A 20 5.83 12.76 7.15
N LYS A 21 6.17 11.51 7.41
CA LYS A 21 7.19 11.10 8.37
C LYS A 21 8.45 10.66 7.67
N SER A 22 9.60 10.80 8.36
CA SER A 22 10.91 10.41 7.84
C SER A 22 11.63 9.44 8.78
N GLY A 23 12.62 8.73 8.24
CA GLY A 23 13.43 7.78 9.00
C GLY A 23 12.58 6.69 9.65
N LYS A 24 12.87 6.34 10.88
CA LYS A 24 12.16 5.27 11.61
C LYS A 24 10.68 5.55 11.84
N ALA A 25 10.30 6.83 11.91
CA ALA A 25 8.91 7.22 12.10
C ALA A 25 7.99 6.87 10.91
N GLN A 26 8.54 6.57 9.74
CA GLN A 26 7.75 6.09 8.59
C GLN A 26 7.02 4.78 8.86
N GLY A 27 7.53 3.95 9.78
CA GLY A 27 6.91 2.70 10.18
C GLY A 27 5.80 2.84 11.22
N GLU A 28 5.54 4.05 11.72
CA GLU A 28 4.50 4.26 12.71
C GLU A 28 3.13 4.30 12.06
N ILE A 29 2.27 3.36 12.46
CA ILE A 29 0.89 3.27 12.00
C ILE A 29 -0.06 3.17 13.19
N LEU A 30 -1.28 3.65 13.01
CA LEU A 30 -2.39 3.39 13.93
C LEU A 30 -3.05 2.07 13.55
N THR A 31 -3.23 1.19 14.53
CA THR A 31 -4.00 -0.04 14.35
C THR A 31 -5.14 -0.09 15.36
N LEU A 32 -6.35 -0.41 14.89
CA LEU A 32 -7.53 -0.61 15.72
C LEU A 32 -8.15 -1.98 15.40
N GLN A 33 -8.46 -2.76 16.43
CA GLN A 33 -9.19 -4.01 16.28
C GLN A 33 -10.68 -3.79 16.53
N ASN A 34 -11.51 -4.65 15.91
CA ASN A 34 -12.97 -4.54 15.98
C ASN A 34 -13.43 -3.10 15.66
N ALA A 35 -13.01 -2.61 14.52
CA ALA A 35 -13.10 -1.21 14.16
C ALA A 35 -14.26 -0.94 13.19
N TYR A 36 -14.57 0.35 13.06
CA TYR A 36 -15.42 0.88 12.00
C TYR A 36 -14.85 2.18 11.42
N VAL A 37 -15.29 2.51 10.22
CA VAL A 37 -15.03 3.78 9.56
C VAL A 37 -16.35 4.35 9.09
N LEU A 38 -16.67 5.57 9.50
CA LEU A 38 -17.82 6.33 9.03
C LEU A 38 -17.35 7.40 8.04
N VAL A 39 -17.93 7.38 6.85
CA VAL A 39 -17.67 8.34 5.79
C VAL A 39 -18.93 9.14 5.55
N GLN A 40 -18.80 10.44 5.39
CA GLN A 40 -19.87 11.32 4.97
C GLN A 40 -19.42 12.13 3.75
N ASP A 41 -20.19 12.02 2.68
CA ASP A 41 -19.83 12.54 1.37
C ASP A 41 -18.46 11.96 0.93
N GLU A 42 -17.40 12.73 0.85
CA GLU A 42 -16.07 12.26 0.44
C GLU A 42 -15.03 12.31 1.57
N GLN A 43 -15.50 12.44 2.83
CA GLN A 43 -14.62 12.60 3.97
C GLN A 43 -14.82 11.52 5.03
N ILE A 44 -13.73 11.03 5.59
CA ILE A 44 -13.78 10.18 6.77
C ILE A 44 -14.19 11.08 7.95
N LEU A 45 -15.41 10.84 8.45
CA LEU A 45 -15.97 11.59 9.57
C LEU A 45 -15.46 11.06 10.91
N GLU A 46 -15.39 9.74 11.02
CA GLU A 46 -15.04 9.08 12.26
C GLU A 46 -14.39 7.72 12.02
N ILE A 47 -13.44 7.35 12.85
CA ILE A 47 -12.93 5.99 13.01
C ILE A 47 -13.03 5.60 14.48
N GLY A 48 -13.48 4.38 14.75
CA GLY A 48 -13.67 3.93 16.13
C GLY A 48 -13.65 2.42 16.25
N GLN A 49 -13.94 1.94 17.45
CA GLN A 49 -14.02 0.52 17.79
C GLN A 49 -15.42 0.15 18.27
N GLY A 50 -15.81 -1.09 18.02
CA GLY A 50 -17.13 -1.61 18.40
C GLY A 50 -18.22 -1.30 17.37
N GLU A 51 -19.46 -1.14 17.85
CA GLU A 51 -20.63 -0.91 17.03
C GLU A 51 -21.04 0.57 17.11
N PRO A 52 -20.96 1.33 16.01
CA PRO A 52 -21.41 2.72 15.99
C PRO A 52 -22.94 2.81 15.96
N THR A 53 -23.49 3.88 16.51
CA THR A 53 -24.87 4.26 16.25
C THR A 53 -24.94 4.99 14.91
N ILE A 54 -25.74 4.48 13.97
CA ILE A 54 -25.82 5.01 12.61
C ILE A 54 -27.26 5.38 12.25
N ASP A 55 -27.38 6.32 11.31
CA ASP A 55 -28.63 6.60 10.63
C ASP A 55 -29.07 5.38 9.79
N PRO A 56 -30.33 4.94 9.85
CA PRO A 56 -30.84 3.85 9.01
C PRO A 56 -30.66 4.06 7.49
N ALA A 57 -30.50 5.31 7.05
CA ALA A 57 -30.26 5.65 5.64
C ALA A 57 -28.78 5.51 5.22
N CYS A 58 -27.87 5.17 6.14
CA CYS A 58 -26.47 4.98 5.85
C CYS A 58 -26.24 3.71 5.04
N GLU A 59 -25.47 3.81 3.96
CA GLU A 59 -24.97 2.62 3.25
C GLU A 59 -23.98 1.86 4.14
N VAL A 60 -24.03 0.52 4.12
CA VAL A 60 -23.20 -0.30 5.01
C VAL A 60 -22.38 -1.30 4.20
N ILE A 61 -21.07 -1.29 4.42
CA ILE A 61 -20.13 -2.34 3.98
C ILE A 61 -19.72 -3.15 5.21
N ASP A 62 -19.98 -4.45 5.19
CA ASP A 62 -19.48 -5.38 6.20
C ASP A 62 -18.10 -5.91 5.77
N ALA A 63 -17.07 -5.56 6.50
CA ALA A 63 -15.69 -6.02 6.25
C ALA A 63 -15.46 -7.48 6.69
N GLN A 64 -16.41 -8.14 7.34
CA GLN A 64 -16.37 -9.55 7.70
C GLN A 64 -15.12 -9.95 8.51
N GLY A 65 -14.67 -9.10 9.40
CA GLY A 65 -13.48 -9.34 10.21
C GLY A 65 -12.15 -9.21 9.46
N LYS A 66 -12.16 -8.68 8.24
CA LYS A 66 -10.94 -8.53 7.42
C LYS A 66 -10.11 -7.32 7.82
N LEU A 67 -8.87 -7.29 7.32
CA LEU A 67 -8.00 -6.12 7.36
C LEU A 67 -8.55 -5.05 6.41
N VAL A 68 -8.61 -3.82 6.91
CA VAL A 68 -8.93 -2.62 6.12
C VAL A 68 -7.79 -1.63 6.23
N THR A 69 -7.36 -1.08 5.11
CA THR A 69 -6.33 -0.04 5.01
C THR A 69 -6.82 1.09 4.13
N ALA A 70 -6.14 2.24 4.18
CA ALA A 70 -6.26 3.23 3.12
C ALA A 70 -5.86 2.61 1.78
N GLY A 71 -6.37 3.14 0.68
CA GLY A 71 -5.99 2.72 -0.67
C GLY A 71 -4.47 2.85 -0.88
N LEU A 72 -3.89 1.87 -1.55
CA LEU A 72 -2.45 1.87 -1.84
C LEU A 72 -2.15 2.94 -2.90
N VAL A 73 -1.10 3.72 -2.65
CA VAL A 73 -0.58 4.71 -3.59
C VAL A 73 0.84 4.32 -3.96
N ASP A 74 1.08 4.08 -5.24
CA ASP A 74 2.42 3.83 -5.78
C ASP A 74 2.87 5.08 -6.54
N ALA A 75 3.82 5.82 -5.96
CA ALA A 75 4.34 7.05 -6.53
C ALA A 75 5.39 6.80 -7.62
N HIS A 76 5.88 5.58 -7.77
CA HIS A 76 6.89 5.20 -8.75
C HIS A 76 6.69 3.75 -9.19
N THR A 77 6.01 3.56 -10.30
CA THR A 77 5.80 2.23 -10.89
C THR A 77 6.32 2.16 -12.31
N HIS A 78 6.80 0.98 -12.68
CA HIS A 78 7.14 0.65 -14.06
C HIS A 78 5.99 -0.16 -14.66
N LEU A 79 5.09 0.52 -15.31
CA LEU A 79 3.89 -0.07 -15.90
C LEU A 79 4.23 -1.08 -17.02
N VAL A 80 5.31 -0.79 -17.74
CA VAL A 80 5.86 -1.66 -18.80
C VAL A 80 7.34 -1.84 -18.54
N PHE A 81 7.80 -3.07 -18.59
CA PHE A 81 9.22 -3.42 -18.47
C PHE A 81 9.57 -4.57 -19.41
N GLY A 82 10.80 -4.56 -19.94
CA GLY A 82 11.21 -5.50 -20.99
C GLY A 82 11.79 -6.82 -20.47
N GLY A 83 11.91 -7.03 -19.18
CA GLY A 83 12.44 -8.28 -18.63
C GLY A 83 12.62 -8.25 -17.11
N TRP A 84 12.72 -9.45 -16.55
CA TRP A 84 12.90 -9.67 -15.13
C TRP A 84 14.37 -9.60 -14.73
N ARG A 85 14.65 -9.14 -13.53
CA ARG A 85 15.97 -9.08 -12.92
C ARG A 85 15.99 -9.76 -11.55
N GLU A 86 15.23 -10.83 -11.39
CA GLU A 86 15.10 -11.56 -10.15
C GLU A 86 16.43 -12.14 -9.65
N ASN A 87 17.35 -12.47 -10.57
CA ASN A 87 18.69 -12.92 -10.27
C ASN A 87 19.54 -11.87 -9.53
N GLU A 88 19.22 -10.58 -9.67
CA GLU A 88 19.89 -9.51 -8.94
C GLU A 88 19.44 -9.43 -7.48
N LEU A 89 18.28 -9.98 -7.14
CA LEU A 89 17.76 -9.91 -5.77
C LEU A 89 18.71 -10.58 -4.78
N ALA A 90 19.20 -11.77 -5.11
CA ALA A 90 20.15 -12.49 -4.27
C ALA A 90 21.43 -11.69 -4.05
N LEU A 91 21.98 -11.06 -5.10
CA LEU A 91 23.16 -10.21 -5.00
C LEU A 91 22.95 -9.02 -4.07
N LYS A 92 21.79 -8.36 -4.19
CA LYS A 92 21.41 -7.21 -3.32
C LYS A 92 21.25 -7.63 -1.86
N LEU A 93 20.61 -8.77 -1.61
CA LEU A 93 20.44 -9.31 -0.26
C LEU A 93 21.79 -9.71 0.38
N HIS A 94 22.79 -10.10 -0.42
CA HIS A 94 24.16 -10.34 0.05
C HIS A 94 25.01 -9.06 0.16
N GLY A 95 24.41 -7.88 -0.08
CA GLY A 95 25.06 -6.58 0.08
C GLY A 95 25.99 -6.21 -1.08
N VAL A 96 25.89 -6.84 -2.24
CA VAL A 96 26.67 -6.45 -3.43
C VAL A 96 26.27 -5.04 -3.85
N PRO A 97 27.22 -4.10 -3.96
CA PRO A 97 26.92 -2.73 -4.39
C PRO A 97 26.28 -2.70 -5.78
N TYR A 98 25.34 -1.77 -5.98
CA TYR A 98 24.63 -1.65 -7.26
C TYR A 98 25.56 -1.42 -8.45
N LEU A 99 26.62 -0.63 -8.26
CA LEU A 99 27.60 -0.36 -9.31
C LEU A 99 28.35 -1.63 -9.76
N ASP A 100 28.58 -2.57 -8.86
CA ASP A 100 29.23 -3.84 -9.18
C ASP A 100 28.28 -4.75 -9.99
N ILE A 101 26.98 -4.74 -9.65
CA ILE A 101 25.94 -5.42 -10.42
C ILE A 101 25.85 -4.81 -11.82
N LEU A 102 25.90 -3.49 -11.93
CA LEU A 102 25.86 -2.77 -13.20
C LEU A 102 27.09 -3.08 -14.07
N ALA A 103 28.29 -3.11 -13.47
CA ALA A 103 29.55 -3.44 -14.15
C ALA A 103 29.56 -4.88 -14.72
N GLN A 104 28.83 -5.79 -14.09
CA GLN A 104 28.64 -7.17 -14.55
C GLN A 104 27.54 -7.32 -15.62
N GLY A 105 27.00 -6.21 -16.13
CA GLY A 105 25.94 -6.20 -17.14
C GLY A 105 24.53 -6.31 -16.58
N GLY A 106 24.34 -6.18 -15.28
CA GLY A 106 23.04 -6.10 -14.63
C GLY A 106 22.52 -4.66 -14.49
N GLY A 107 21.61 -4.46 -13.57
CA GLY A 107 21.03 -3.15 -13.27
C GLY A 107 20.10 -2.65 -14.37
N ILE A 108 19.90 -1.34 -14.43
CA ILE A 108 18.97 -0.70 -15.38
C ILE A 108 19.37 -0.85 -16.84
N LEU A 109 20.66 -1.12 -17.09
CA LEU A 109 21.20 -1.32 -18.45
C LEU A 109 21.12 -2.78 -18.90
N TYR A 110 20.69 -3.70 -18.03
CA TYR A 110 20.44 -5.08 -18.45
C TYR A 110 19.44 -5.07 -19.60
N PRO A 111 19.73 -5.75 -20.74
CA PRO A 111 18.85 -5.71 -21.88
C PRO A 111 17.48 -6.26 -21.49
N THR A 112 16.57 -5.35 -21.27
CA THR A 112 15.17 -5.63 -20.94
C THR A 112 14.37 -6.10 -22.13
N TYR A 113 15.03 -6.17 -23.31
CA TYR A 113 14.44 -6.70 -24.54
C TYR A 113 15.24 -7.92 -25.00
N PRO A 114 14.58 -9.05 -25.26
CA PRO A 114 15.25 -10.14 -25.96
C PRO A 114 15.76 -9.60 -27.29
N LYS A 115 17.03 -9.92 -27.62
CA LYS A 115 17.67 -9.47 -28.88
C LYS A 115 16.88 -9.82 -30.13
N SER A 116 15.94 -10.77 -30.04
CA SER A 116 15.04 -11.19 -31.10
C SER A 116 13.97 -10.17 -31.49
N LEU A 117 13.77 -9.10 -30.73
CA LEU A 117 12.81 -8.05 -31.08
C LEU A 117 13.46 -6.80 -31.68
N LEU A 118 14.79 -6.83 -31.86
CA LEU A 118 15.58 -5.73 -32.47
C LEU A 118 16.14 -6.09 -33.83
N SER A 119 15.72 -7.20 -34.42
CA SER A 119 16.09 -7.64 -35.81
C SER A 119 14.96 -7.43 -36.78
#